data_a41e5e9f61be270c8e301fced0cc2e89
#
_entry.id   a41e5e9f61be270c8e301fced0cc2e89
#
_cell.length_a   1.000
_cell.length_b   1.000
_cell.length_c   1.000
_cell.angle_alpha   90.00
_cell.angle_beta   90.00
_cell.angle_gamma   90.00
#
_symmetry.space_group_name_H-M   'P 1'
#
loop_
_entity.id
_entity.type
_entity.pdbx_description
1 polymer ?
#
loop_
_entity_poly.entity_id
_entity_poly.type
_entity_poly.pdbx_seq_one_letter_code
_entity_poly.pdbx_strand_id
1 'polypeptide(L)'
;MDRIKVLFIYRNKNIAKKFIEHFTINNYEVYEFYGNSIPKAKLNFWQKIENYFHRIILKNKKQIHKIEERNFNQHSKHELLRLKKKKLKFDFCFVIRGDLVPEFVIKYGHSVSTKMVDFQLDGLSVSSKILDYHKYFDDIFVFDENDISQYPNYPLKHTTNCFFEDGSNKNKEIDCAPDLNYEWN
;
A
#
# COMPACT_ATOMS: atom_id res chain seq x y z
N MET A 1 -27.26 1.16 -10.25
CA MET A 1 -26.02 0.34 -10.17
C MET A 1 -25.32 0.71 -8.89
N ASP A 2 -24.98 -0.28 -8.07
CA ASP A 2 -24.17 -0.05 -6.89
C ASP A 2 -22.75 0.35 -7.33
N ARG A 3 -22.14 1.29 -6.58
CA ARG A 3 -20.76 1.72 -6.89
C ARG A 3 -19.79 0.60 -6.51
N ILE A 4 -18.77 0.40 -7.34
CA ILE A 4 -17.65 -0.50 -7.04
C ILE A 4 -16.92 0.00 -5.79
N LYS A 5 -16.78 -0.86 -4.78
CA LYS A 5 -16.14 -0.55 -3.51
C LYS A 5 -14.66 -0.94 -3.53
N VAL A 6 -13.80 0.03 -3.28
CA VAL A 6 -12.35 -0.17 -3.28
C VAL A 6 -11.77 0.12 -1.91
N LEU A 7 -11.04 -0.85 -1.36
CA LEU A 7 -10.23 -0.67 -0.15
C LEU A 7 -8.82 -0.28 -0.54
N PHE A 8 -8.36 0.90 -0.13
CA PHE A 8 -6.98 1.33 -0.27
C PHE A 8 -6.17 1.04 0.99
N ILE A 9 -5.04 0.34 0.83
CA ILE A 9 -4.05 0.06 1.88
C ILE A 9 -2.71 0.67 1.46
N TYR A 10 -2.16 1.57 2.26
CA TYR A 10 -0.92 2.27 1.94
C TYR A 10 -0.22 2.78 3.20
N ARG A 11 1.09 2.97 3.15
CA ARG A 11 1.86 3.59 4.23
C ARG A 11 2.20 5.06 3.96
N ASN A 12 2.29 5.46 2.69
CA ASN A 12 2.61 6.83 2.29
C ASN A 12 1.37 7.52 1.70
N LYS A 13 0.83 8.49 2.46
CA LYS A 13 -0.39 9.22 2.06
C LYS A 13 -0.18 10.07 0.81
N ASN A 14 0.99 10.66 0.62
CA ASN A 14 1.23 11.58 -0.50
C ASN A 14 1.10 10.85 -1.85
N ILE A 15 1.60 9.62 -1.91
CA ILE A 15 1.49 8.77 -3.11
C ILE A 15 0.03 8.32 -3.28
N ALA A 16 -0.56 7.78 -2.22
CA ALA A 16 -1.92 7.25 -2.27
C ALA A 16 -2.98 8.30 -2.62
N LYS A 17 -2.77 9.56 -2.24
CA LYS A 17 -3.73 10.63 -2.44
C LYS A 17 -4.14 10.77 -3.92
N LYS A 18 -3.18 10.75 -4.84
CA LYS A 18 -3.46 10.90 -6.27
C LYS A 18 -4.26 9.69 -6.83
N PHE A 19 -3.94 8.47 -6.41
CA PHE A 19 -4.72 7.30 -6.76
C PHE A 19 -6.16 7.41 -6.25
N ILE A 20 -6.33 7.77 -4.96
CA ILE A 20 -7.64 7.92 -4.32
C ILE A 20 -8.48 8.99 -5.04
N GLU A 21 -7.88 10.14 -5.37
CA GLU A 21 -8.53 11.21 -6.13
C GLU A 21 -9.01 10.68 -7.49
N HIS A 22 -8.15 9.95 -8.22
CA HIS A 22 -8.48 9.38 -9.53
C HIS A 22 -9.65 8.38 -9.44
N PHE A 23 -9.61 7.44 -8.50
CA PHE A 23 -10.71 6.48 -8.29
C PHE A 23 -12.01 7.18 -7.89
N THR A 24 -11.93 8.21 -7.03
CA THR A 24 -13.11 8.98 -6.61
C THR A 24 -13.77 9.72 -7.78
N ILE A 25 -12.97 10.35 -8.65
CA ILE A 25 -13.45 11.05 -9.85
C ILE A 25 -14.14 10.07 -10.81
N ASN A 26 -13.62 8.85 -10.92
CA ASN A 26 -14.19 7.78 -11.75
C ASN A 26 -15.35 7.02 -11.06
N ASN A 27 -15.97 7.62 -10.06
CA ASN A 27 -17.19 7.14 -9.40
C ASN A 27 -17.05 5.83 -8.59
N TYR A 28 -15.83 5.47 -8.16
CA TYR A 28 -15.63 4.38 -7.22
C TYR A 28 -15.95 4.83 -5.78
N GLU A 29 -16.45 3.90 -4.95
CA GLU A 29 -16.63 4.13 -3.52
C GLU A 29 -15.34 3.73 -2.79
N VAL A 30 -14.53 4.74 -2.43
CA VAL A 30 -13.18 4.52 -1.89
C VAL A 30 -13.17 4.47 -0.37
N TYR A 31 -12.55 3.44 0.18
CA TYR A 31 -12.31 3.25 1.60
C TYR A 31 -10.81 3.20 1.87
N GLU A 32 -10.34 3.99 2.80
CA GLU A 32 -8.94 4.02 3.21
C GLU A 32 -8.73 3.21 4.49
N PHE A 33 -7.78 2.27 4.49
CA PHE A 33 -7.48 1.48 5.68
C PHE A 33 -7.00 2.37 6.83
N TYR A 34 -6.03 3.23 6.58
CA TYR A 34 -5.50 4.15 7.57
C TYR A 34 -6.22 5.51 7.58
N GLY A 35 -6.78 5.93 6.47
CA GLY A 35 -7.39 7.24 6.32
C GLY A 35 -6.44 8.38 6.70
N ASN A 36 -6.91 9.28 7.57
CA ASN A 36 -6.09 10.38 8.08
C ASN A 36 -5.23 9.99 9.29
N SER A 37 -5.27 8.74 9.70
CA SER A 37 -4.73 8.27 10.97
C SER A 37 -3.34 7.65 10.89
N ILE A 38 -2.62 7.74 9.73
CA ILE A 38 -1.24 7.26 9.65
C ILE A 38 -0.41 7.96 10.74
N PRO A 39 0.13 7.22 11.70
CA PRO A 39 0.84 7.83 12.80
C PRO A 39 2.10 8.51 12.29
N LYS A 40 2.21 9.80 12.54
CA LYS A 40 3.53 10.43 12.50
C LYS A 40 4.38 9.75 13.58
N ALA A 41 5.59 9.37 13.25
CA ALA A 41 6.53 8.70 14.16
C ALA A 41 6.92 9.60 15.36
N LYS A 42 5.95 9.94 16.22
CA LYS A 42 6.21 10.66 17.47
C LYS A 42 6.56 9.63 18.54
N LEU A 43 7.83 9.61 18.91
CA LEU A 43 8.30 8.82 20.05
C LEU A 43 7.71 9.39 21.33
N ASN A 44 7.14 8.52 22.18
CA ASN A 44 6.79 8.89 23.55
C ASN A 44 8.06 9.06 24.42
N PHE A 45 7.90 9.55 25.64
CA PHE A 45 9.04 9.83 26.53
C PHE A 45 9.93 8.60 26.75
N TRP A 46 9.36 7.45 27.04
CA TRP A 46 10.11 6.20 27.28
C TRP A 46 10.81 5.70 26.01
N GLN A 47 10.17 5.81 24.86
CA GLN A 47 10.78 5.46 23.57
C GLN A 47 11.95 6.39 23.21
N LYS A 48 11.91 7.67 23.63
CA LYS A 48 13.04 8.59 23.47
C LYS A 48 14.24 8.16 24.34
N ILE A 49 13.97 7.75 25.58
CA ILE A 49 15.00 7.22 26.48
C ILE A 49 15.56 5.91 25.91
N GLU A 50 14.70 4.97 25.52
CA GLU A 50 15.11 3.71 24.88
C GLU A 50 16.01 3.96 23.67
N ASN A 51 15.59 4.84 22.76
CA ASN A 51 16.38 5.18 21.57
C ASN A 51 17.71 5.86 21.91
N TYR A 52 17.72 6.79 22.88
CA TYR A 52 18.93 7.44 23.36
C TYR A 52 19.92 6.41 23.91
N PHE A 53 19.49 5.53 24.81
CA PHE A 53 20.31 4.47 25.38
C PHE A 53 20.92 3.58 24.29
N HIS A 54 20.09 3.08 23.36
CA HIS A 54 20.56 2.24 22.26
C HIS A 54 21.54 2.97 21.35
N ARG A 55 21.28 4.25 21.05
CA ARG A 55 22.13 5.04 20.15
C ARG A 55 23.48 5.37 20.76
N ILE A 56 23.50 5.77 22.04
CA ILE A 56 24.73 6.28 22.70
C ILE A 56 25.52 5.14 23.33
N ILE A 57 24.89 4.27 24.09
CA ILE A 57 25.56 3.22 24.86
C ILE A 57 25.81 1.98 24.00
N LEU A 58 24.80 1.52 23.28
CA LEU A 58 24.91 0.31 22.46
C LEU A 58 25.33 0.59 21.01
N LYS A 59 25.55 1.85 20.64
CA LYS A 59 25.89 2.30 19.28
C LYS A 59 24.95 1.76 18.18
N ASN A 60 23.72 1.40 18.55
CA ASN A 60 22.71 0.85 17.65
C ASN A 60 21.83 1.94 17.05
N LYS A 61 22.16 2.41 15.86
CA LYS A 61 21.39 3.43 15.13
C LYS A 61 20.06 2.92 14.56
N LYS A 62 19.88 1.59 14.48
CA LYS A 62 18.66 0.97 13.91
C LYS A 62 17.49 0.88 14.89
N GLN A 63 17.71 1.20 16.17
CA GLN A 63 16.67 1.06 17.19
C GLN A 63 15.45 1.95 16.91
N ILE A 64 15.66 3.15 16.39
CA ILE A 64 14.55 4.05 16.05
C ILE A 64 13.58 3.40 15.07
N HIS A 65 14.07 2.74 14.03
CA HIS A 65 13.23 2.06 13.03
C HIS A 65 12.42 0.92 13.65
N LYS A 66 13.00 0.18 14.61
CA LYS A 66 12.26 -0.87 15.33
C LYS A 66 11.13 -0.29 16.18
N ILE A 67 11.36 0.86 16.83
CA ILE A 67 10.33 1.55 17.62
C ILE A 67 9.22 2.06 16.69
N GLU A 68 9.58 2.68 15.58
CA GLU A 68 8.63 3.17 14.58
C GLU A 68 7.78 2.04 13.98
N GLU A 69 8.40 0.91 13.65
CA GLU A 69 7.69 -0.26 13.14
C GLU A 69 6.75 -0.86 14.19
N ARG A 70 7.19 -0.96 15.45
CA ARG A 70 6.33 -1.40 16.57
C ARG A 70 5.12 -0.49 16.74
N ASN A 71 5.31 0.83 16.71
CA ASN A 71 4.24 1.81 16.81
C ASN A 71 3.27 1.71 15.61
N PHE A 72 3.81 1.55 14.40
CA PHE A 72 3.02 1.38 13.20
C PHE A 72 2.19 0.08 13.25
N ASN A 73 2.78 -1.03 13.68
CA ASN A 73 2.08 -2.30 13.85
C ASN A 73 0.96 -2.21 14.90
N GLN A 74 1.21 -1.53 16.02
CA GLN A 74 0.19 -1.33 17.05
C GLN A 74 -0.98 -0.48 16.54
N HIS A 75 -0.69 0.60 15.82
CA HIS A 75 -1.71 1.43 15.17
C HIS A 75 -2.50 0.63 14.13
N SER A 76 -1.82 -0.14 13.29
CA SER A 76 -2.45 -0.99 12.27
C SER A 76 -3.42 -2.01 12.89
N LYS A 77 -3.08 -2.58 14.05
CA LYS A 77 -4.00 -3.48 14.78
C LYS A 77 -5.26 -2.74 15.24
N HIS A 78 -5.12 -1.51 15.72
CA HIS A 78 -6.25 -0.70 16.14
C HIS A 78 -7.19 -0.36 14.95
N GLU A 79 -6.64 0.07 13.83
CA GLU A 79 -7.40 0.35 12.61
C GLU A 79 -8.08 -0.90 12.05
N LEU A 80 -7.40 -2.05 12.10
CA LEU A 80 -7.98 -3.32 11.72
C LEU A 80 -9.22 -3.66 12.55
N LEU A 81 -9.17 -3.47 13.87
CA LEU A 81 -10.31 -3.71 14.73
C LEU A 81 -11.48 -2.76 14.42
N ARG A 82 -11.17 -1.51 14.09
CA ARG A 82 -12.17 -0.50 13.67
C ARG A 82 -12.89 -0.92 12.39
N LEU A 83 -12.15 -1.38 11.37
CA LEU A 83 -12.72 -1.81 10.09
C LEU A 83 -13.48 -3.13 10.21
N LYS A 84 -12.99 -4.09 10.97
CA LYS A 84 -13.69 -5.37 11.21
C LYS A 84 -15.08 -5.16 11.80
N LYS A 85 -15.26 -4.16 12.68
CA LYS A 85 -16.60 -3.84 13.25
C LYS A 85 -17.62 -3.41 12.19
N LYS A 86 -17.15 -2.81 11.08
CA LYS A 86 -18.03 -2.37 9.99
C LYS A 86 -18.53 -3.49 9.10
N LYS A 87 -17.94 -4.68 9.16
CA LYS A 87 -18.30 -5.89 8.37
C LYS A 87 -18.40 -5.61 6.86
N LEU A 88 -17.61 -4.68 6.33
CA LEU A 88 -17.61 -4.30 4.93
C LEU A 88 -16.97 -5.39 4.07
N LYS A 89 -17.47 -5.53 2.84
CA LYS A 89 -16.88 -6.28 1.74
C LYS A 89 -16.56 -5.32 0.61
N PHE A 90 -15.52 -5.64 -0.15
CA PHE A 90 -15.00 -4.80 -1.22
C PHE A 90 -14.90 -5.61 -2.51
N ASP A 91 -15.13 -4.94 -3.63
CA ASP A 91 -14.89 -5.53 -4.95
C ASP A 91 -13.38 -5.64 -5.19
N PHE A 92 -12.63 -4.60 -4.80
CA PHE A 92 -11.18 -4.54 -4.94
C PHE A 92 -10.49 -4.10 -3.65
N CYS A 93 -9.29 -4.66 -3.42
CA CYS A 93 -8.31 -4.13 -2.49
C CYS A 93 -7.06 -3.69 -3.27
N PHE A 94 -6.77 -2.41 -3.22
CA PHE A 94 -5.60 -1.81 -3.86
C PHE A 94 -4.55 -1.49 -2.82
N VAL A 95 -3.39 -2.14 -2.90
CA VAL A 95 -2.29 -1.97 -1.97
C VAL A 95 -1.16 -1.20 -2.65
N ILE A 96 -0.60 -0.21 -1.97
CA ILE A 96 0.57 0.53 -2.46
C ILE A 96 1.73 0.21 -1.53
N ARG A 97 2.79 -0.39 -2.07
CA ARG A 97 3.97 -0.81 -1.32
C ARG A 97 3.59 -1.82 -0.22
N GLY A 98 3.05 -2.95 -0.64
CA GLY A 98 2.67 -4.03 0.27
C GLY A 98 3.83 -4.56 1.13
N ASP A 99 5.07 -4.44 0.66
CA ASP A 99 6.28 -4.75 1.41
C ASP A 99 6.43 -3.94 2.71
N LEU A 100 5.83 -2.74 2.77
CA LEU A 100 5.82 -1.86 3.95
C LEU A 100 4.60 -2.06 4.86
N VAL A 101 3.65 -2.88 4.43
CA VAL A 101 2.40 -3.14 5.15
C VAL A 101 2.55 -4.40 6.02
N PRO A 102 2.04 -4.42 7.26
CA PRO A 102 2.09 -5.63 8.08
C PRO A 102 1.28 -6.76 7.46
N GLU A 103 1.80 -7.99 7.50
CA GLU A 103 1.16 -9.17 6.91
C GLU A 103 -0.29 -9.37 7.35
N PHE A 104 -0.60 -9.11 8.62
CA PHE A 104 -1.97 -9.28 9.12
C PHE A 104 -2.98 -8.29 8.50
N VAL A 105 -2.50 -7.13 8.00
CA VAL A 105 -3.31 -6.17 7.25
C VAL A 105 -3.54 -6.67 5.83
N ILE A 106 -2.48 -7.21 5.19
CA ILE A 106 -2.58 -7.87 3.87
C ILE A 106 -3.60 -9.00 3.91
N LYS A 107 -3.47 -9.92 4.89
CA LYS A 107 -4.44 -11.01 5.11
C LYS A 107 -5.88 -10.51 5.28
N TYR A 108 -6.07 -9.41 5.98
CA TYR A 108 -7.39 -8.81 6.12
C TYR A 108 -7.92 -8.30 4.78
N GLY A 109 -7.13 -7.52 4.05
CA GLY A 109 -7.50 -7.02 2.71
C GLY A 109 -7.96 -8.17 1.82
N HIS A 110 -7.17 -9.23 1.73
CA HIS A 110 -7.51 -10.44 0.96
C HIS A 110 -8.83 -11.10 1.42
N SER A 111 -9.07 -11.18 2.74
CA SER A 111 -10.28 -11.84 3.29
C SER A 111 -11.59 -11.06 3.07
N VAL A 112 -11.52 -9.78 2.76
CA VAL A 112 -12.69 -8.90 2.64
C VAL A 112 -12.92 -8.38 1.22
N SER A 113 -12.05 -8.68 0.27
CA SER A 113 -12.14 -8.24 -1.12
C SER A 113 -12.27 -9.42 -2.08
N THR A 114 -12.93 -9.18 -3.20
CA THR A 114 -13.05 -10.16 -4.29
C THR A 114 -11.74 -10.28 -5.05
N LYS A 115 -11.06 -9.16 -5.29
CA LYS A 115 -9.75 -9.11 -5.96
C LYS A 115 -8.80 -8.20 -5.18
N MET A 116 -7.53 -8.60 -5.10
CA MET A 116 -6.50 -7.85 -4.40
C MET A 116 -5.27 -7.67 -5.28
N VAL A 117 -4.84 -6.42 -5.44
CA VAL A 117 -3.67 -6.07 -6.25
C VAL A 117 -2.68 -5.24 -5.44
N ASP A 118 -1.39 -5.40 -5.74
CA ASP A 118 -0.33 -4.57 -5.18
C ASP A 118 0.36 -3.75 -6.27
N PHE A 119 0.73 -2.53 -5.93
CA PHE A 119 1.49 -1.63 -6.78
C PHE A 119 2.81 -1.30 -6.13
N GLN A 120 3.89 -1.90 -6.64
CA GLN A 120 5.24 -1.66 -6.17
C GLN A 120 5.85 -0.44 -6.87
N LEU A 121 6.40 0.46 -6.07
CA LEU A 121 7.05 1.69 -6.56
C LEU A 121 8.57 1.56 -6.67
N ASP A 122 9.14 0.54 -6.03
CA ASP A 122 10.57 0.25 -6.09
C ASP A 122 10.78 -1.14 -6.70
N GLY A 123 11.89 -1.35 -7.40
CA GLY A 123 12.24 -2.66 -7.95
C GLY A 123 12.35 -3.72 -6.84
N LEU A 124 12.07 -4.97 -7.18
CA LEU A 124 12.07 -6.10 -6.23
C LEU A 124 13.44 -6.38 -5.65
N SER A 125 14.52 -5.94 -6.31
CA SER A 125 15.88 -5.98 -5.76
C SER A 125 16.02 -5.22 -4.43
N VAL A 126 15.18 -4.20 -4.21
CA VAL A 126 15.15 -3.36 -2.99
C VAL A 126 14.02 -3.80 -2.05
N SER A 127 12.91 -4.29 -2.59
CA SER A 127 11.67 -4.55 -1.85
C SER A 127 11.11 -5.96 -2.06
N SER A 128 11.97 -6.97 -2.07
CA SER A 128 11.59 -8.38 -2.29
C SER A 128 10.61 -8.97 -1.26
N LYS A 129 10.44 -8.32 -0.11
CA LYS A 129 9.54 -8.78 0.96
C LYS A 129 8.09 -8.98 0.48
N ILE A 130 7.66 -8.27 -0.58
CA ILE A 130 6.31 -8.47 -1.15
C ILE A 130 6.12 -9.90 -1.67
N LEU A 131 7.20 -10.54 -2.12
CA LEU A 131 7.15 -11.92 -2.62
C LEU A 131 6.77 -12.93 -1.53
N ASP A 132 7.04 -12.64 -0.24
CA ASP A 132 6.59 -13.47 0.89
C ASP A 132 5.06 -13.46 1.03
N TYR A 133 4.41 -12.43 0.47
CA TYR A 133 2.98 -12.19 0.56
C TYR A 133 2.23 -12.50 -0.75
N HIS A 134 2.93 -12.96 -1.80
CA HIS A 134 2.37 -13.15 -3.15
C HIS A 134 1.05 -13.92 -3.18
N LYS A 135 0.89 -14.93 -2.32
CA LYS A 135 -0.32 -15.77 -2.22
C LYS A 135 -1.60 -15.02 -1.85
N TYR A 136 -1.49 -13.77 -1.41
CA TYR A 136 -2.64 -12.93 -1.06
C TYR A 136 -3.03 -11.98 -2.18
N PHE A 137 -2.24 -11.90 -3.26
CA PHE A 137 -2.46 -11.01 -4.37
C PHE A 137 -2.82 -11.78 -5.64
N ASP A 138 -3.81 -11.29 -6.36
CA ASP A 138 -4.11 -11.77 -7.71
C ASP A 138 -3.06 -11.27 -8.70
N ASP A 139 -2.64 -9.99 -8.53
CA ASP A 139 -1.61 -9.38 -9.34
C ASP A 139 -0.70 -8.48 -8.49
N ILE A 140 0.59 -8.46 -8.81
CA ILE A 140 1.59 -7.54 -8.25
C ILE A 140 2.18 -6.74 -9.41
N PHE A 141 1.87 -5.46 -9.47
CA PHE A 141 2.38 -4.57 -10.51
C PHE A 141 3.77 -4.06 -10.16
N VAL A 142 4.71 -4.28 -11.08
CA VAL A 142 6.11 -3.83 -11.00
C VAL A 142 6.44 -3.01 -12.24
N PHE A 143 7.34 -2.04 -12.13
CA PHE A 143 7.73 -1.21 -13.26
C PHE A 143 9.07 -1.62 -13.88
N ASP A 144 9.81 -2.54 -13.27
CA ASP A 144 11.03 -3.12 -13.85
C ASP A 144 10.68 -4.46 -14.51
N GLU A 145 10.79 -4.51 -15.85
CA GLU A 145 10.54 -5.75 -16.60
C GLU A 145 11.52 -6.88 -16.22
N ASN A 146 12.71 -6.53 -15.74
CA ASN A 146 13.68 -7.53 -15.28
C ASN A 146 13.17 -8.29 -14.06
N ASP A 147 12.35 -7.67 -13.21
CA ASP A 147 11.75 -8.34 -12.05
C ASP A 147 10.88 -9.51 -12.50
N ILE A 148 10.13 -9.38 -13.59
CA ILE A 148 9.28 -10.47 -14.12
C ILE A 148 10.15 -11.63 -14.58
N SER A 149 11.23 -11.34 -15.28
CA SER A 149 12.16 -12.36 -15.78
C SER A 149 12.90 -13.08 -14.64
N GLN A 150 13.22 -12.37 -13.56
CA GLN A 150 13.90 -12.92 -12.40
C GLN A 150 12.98 -13.76 -11.49
N TYR A 151 11.69 -13.47 -11.47
CA TYR A 151 10.71 -14.09 -10.58
C TYR A 151 9.50 -14.67 -11.35
N PRO A 152 9.69 -15.60 -12.30
CA PRO A 152 8.64 -16.08 -13.22
C PRO A 152 7.50 -16.86 -12.54
N ASN A 153 7.69 -17.30 -11.30
CA ASN A 153 6.71 -18.09 -10.54
C ASN A 153 5.76 -17.22 -9.69
N TYR A 154 5.88 -15.88 -9.80
CA TYR A 154 5.06 -14.96 -9.02
C TYR A 154 4.06 -14.23 -9.93
N PRO A 155 2.91 -13.75 -9.43
CA PRO A 155 1.90 -13.08 -10.22
C PRO A 155 2.30 -11.63 -10.55
N LEU A 156 3.48 -11.46 -11.14
CA LEU A 156 4.04 -10.16 -11.49
C LEU A 156 3.50 -9.69 -12.84
N LYS A 157 3.14 -8.42 -12.91
CA LYS A 157 2.75 -7.74 -14.14
C LYS A 157 3.51 -6.44 -14.30
N HIS A 158 3.99 -6.20 -15.50
CA HIS A 158 4.62 -4.92 -15.84
C HIS A 158 3.59 -3.80 -15.84
N THR A 159 3.99 -2.65 -15.32
CA THR A 159 3.26 -1.40 -15.47
C THR A 159 4.25 -0.24 -15.59
N THR A 160 3.84 0.81 -16.29
CA THR A 160 4.62 2.03 -16.35
C THR A 160 4.49 2.84 -15.06
N ASN A 161 5.47 3.69 -14.76
CA ASN A 161 5.36 4.64 -13.67
C ASN A 161 4.14 5.55 -13.89
N CYS A 162 3.32 5.69 -12.86
CA CYS A 162 2.19 6.61 -12.89
C CYS A 162 2.69 8.04 -12.71
N PHE A 163 2.57 8.86 -13.75
CA PHE A 163 2.71 10.30 -13.65
C PHE A 163 1.31 10.91 -13.46
N PHE A 164 1.11 11.56 -12.33
CA PHE A 164 -0.12 12.34 -12.11
C PHE A 164 0.16 13.75 -12.59
N GLU A 165 -0.53 14.21 -13.64
CA GLU A 165 -0.48 15.61 -14.04
C GLU A 165 -1.05 16.48 -12.92
N ASP A 166 -0.31 17.54 -12.55
CA ASP A 166 -0.90 18.64 -11.81
C ASP A 166 -1.91 19.32 -12.73
N GLY A 167 -3.18 19.37 -12.30
CA GLY A 167 -4.32 19.77 -13.12
C GLY A 167 -4.29 21.20 -13.71
N SER A 168 -3.11 21.75 -13.93
CA SER A 168 -2.86 23.03 -14.60
C SER A 168 -2.90 22.93 -16.13
N ASN A 169 -2.87 21.73 -16.72
CA ASN A 169 -2.95 21.54 -18.17
C ASN A 169 -4.21 20.72 -18.55
N LYS A 170 -5.36 21.39 -18.57
CA LYS A 170 -6.66 20.78 -18.92
C LYS A 170 -6.82 20.35 -20.38
N ASN A 171 -5.79 20.40 -21.23
CA ASN A 171 -5.89 20.18 -22.68
C ASN A 171 -4.90 19.19 -23.29
N LYS A 172 -4.31 18.29 -22.50
CA LYS A 172 -3.57 17.16 -23.08
C LYS A 172 -4.25 15.87 -22.67
N GLU A 173 -4.81 15.17 -23.67
CA GLU A 173 -5.21 13.78 -23.54
C GLU A 173 -4.02 13.00 -22.99
N ILE A 174 -4.22 12.40 -21.82
CA ILE A 174 -3.20 11.58 -21.16
C ILE A 174 -3.30 10.18 -21.72
N ASP A 175 -2.40 9.87 -22.61
CA ASP A 175 -2.19 8.51 -23.15
C ASP A 175 -1.42 7.61 -22.17
N CYS A 176 -1.61 7.79 -20.86
CA CYS A 176 -0.91 7.07 -19.81
C CYS A 176 -1.86 6.43 -18.79
N ALA A 177 -3.11 6.17 -19.15
CA ALA A 177 -3.84 5.14 -18.45
C ALA A 177 -3.19 3.80 -18.86
N PRO A 178 -2.75 2.93 -17.91
CA PRO A 178 -2.59 1.54 -18.29
C PRO A 178 -3.91 1.17 -18.94
N ASP A 179 -3.86 0.51 -20.11
CA ASP A 179 -5.04 0.02 -20.80
C ASP A 179 -5.86 -0.82 -19.83
N LEU A 180 -6.71 -0.15 -19.03
CA LEU A 180 -7.70 -0.76 -18.17
C LEU A 180 -8.87 -1.32 -18.99
N ASN A 181 -8.70 -1.42 -20.31
CA ASN A 181 -9.45 -2.31 -21.17
C ASN A 181 -9.05 -3.78 -20.87
N TYR A 182 -8.90 -4.08 -19.61
CA TYR A 182 -9.02 -5.44 -19.14
C TYR A 182 -10.48 -5.83 -19.36
N GLU A 183 -10.75 -6.55 -20.42
CA GLU A 183 -11.96 -7.33 -20.54
C GLU A 183 -11.96 -8.28 -19.33
N TRP A 184 -12.80 -7.96 -18.40
CA TRP A 184 -13.07 -8.76 -17.21
C TRP A 184 -13.94 -9.95 -17.65
N ASN A 185 -13.29 -11.01 -18.19
CA ASN A 185 -13.91 -12.31 -18.41
C ASN A 185 -13.93 -13.11 -17.11
#